data_ed37751302d23c8a5dbd56871bc8e8ca
#
_entry.id   ed37751302d23c8a5dbd56871bc8e8ca
#
_cell.length_a   1.000
_cell.length_b   1.000
_cell.length_c   1.000
_cell.angle_alpha   90.00
_cell.angle_beta   90.00
_cell.angle_gamma   90.00
#
_symmetry.space_group_name_H-M   'P 1'
#
loop_
_entity.id
_entity.type
_entity.pdbx_description
1 polymer ?
#
loop_
_entity_poly.entity_id
_entity_poly.type
_entity_poly.pdbx_seq_one_letter_code
_entity_poly.pdbx_strand_id
1 'polypeptide(L)'
;ELNYVQKAMVAAGIVQSAYNAPAAALILTWLLEKHPNPTREQIKDVLTGIFIRDAGYEHYYLAVKLACELRDQGEFKTEIAPSFRPQLDIIGKPAGKIDGAALVSGEPVFVEDKVPANAWCLHVLRSPFASAYIKSIDTSEAEKLDGVAAIITAENCPDVYYMQAGQGTPEPSPHDRRLFNRKVRHVGDRVAGIVARTPEIADKAASLIKVEYEPTEAVFTVEEAMAPGAPLVHNGPVQYNAGAPDDLEAYNKLQGDPREGKVVYQFPLHADIHKNIAASNKGGIGDMEKGFAEADAIVERTYQTSQIQHTPLEPHVCYAHVESGRLVLNCATQVPYHVRRIVSWVCGIPENKIHVIKERVGGGYGSKQDILVEELTGYAAWITKKPVYYRNTRAEEFYANSTRHPMRVHVKMGGKKDGTITALFMEVCANTGPYGNHCLTVPMNSCSKTMPLFKVDNMAYDLKVY
;
A
#
# COMPACT_ATOMS: atom_id res chain seq x y z
N GLU A 1 -27.81 22.38 -2.84
CA GLU A 1 -28.43 21.93 -1.58
C GLU A 1 -28.82 20.47 -1.66
N LEU A 2 -28.58 19.68 -0.57
CA LEU A 2 -28.92 18.25 -0.56
C LEU A 2 -30.46 18.07 -0.58
N ASN A 3 -30.94 17.09 -1.37
CA ASN A 3 -32.32 16.68 -1.34
C ASN A 3 -32.63 15.82 -0.08
N TYR A 4 -33.91 15.48 0.13
CA TYR A 4 -34.34 14.73 1.31
C TYR A 4 -33.74 13.31 1.39
N VAL A 5 -33.48 12.67 0.23
CA VAL A 5 -32.84 11.34 0.17
C VAL A 5 -31.37 11.45 0.59
N GLN A 6 -30.65 12.41 0.05
CA GLN A 6 -29.24 12.64 0.39
C GLN A 6 -29.06 12.96 1.88
N LYS A 7 -29.93 13.83 2.44
CA LYS A 7 -29.94 14.13 3.90
C LYS A 7 -30.17 12.87 4.73
N ALA A 8 -31.12 12.05 4.34
CA ALA A 8 -31.43 10.79 5.00
C ALA A 8 -30.30 9.77 4.92
N MET A 9 -29.62 9.66 3.77
CA MET A 9 -28.47 8.78 3.58
C MET A 9 -27.30 9.17 4.50
N VAL A 10 -27.01 10.46 4.63
CA VAL A 10 -25.98 10.97 5.55
C VAL A 10 -26.36 10.64 6.99
N ALA A 11 -27.61 10.89 7.38
CA ALA A 11 -28.11 10.60 8.73
C ALA A 11 -28.09 9.11 9.07
N ALA A 12 -28.46 8.24 8.14
CA ALA A 12 -28.42 6.78 8.32
C ALA A 12 -26.99 6.20 8.31
N GLY A 13 -25.97 7.00 8.00
CA GLY A 13 -24.57 6.55 8.01
C GLY A 13 -24.18 5.64 6.85
N ILE A 14 -24.94 5.61 5.74
CA ILE A 14 -24.61 4.77 4.57
C ILE A 14 -23.65 5.43 3.58
N VAL A 15 -23.22 6.65 3.84
CA VAL A 15 -22.31 7.39 2.97
C VAL A 15 -20.87 7.13 3.41
N GLN A 16 -20.28 6.04 2.94
CA GLN A 16 -18.93 5.61 3.30
C GLN A 16 -17.93 5.78 2.15
N SER A 17 -18.36 5.49 0.90
CA SER A 17 -17.54 5.55 -0.30
C SER A 17 -18.03 6.61 -1.26
N ALA A 18 -17.10 7.39 -1.83
CA ALA A 18 -17.42 8.37 -2.86
C ALA A 18 -17.88 7.73 -4.19
N TYR A 19 -17.51 6.49 -4.46
CA TYR A 19 -17.84 5.83 -5.72
C TYR A 19 -19.31 5.43 -5.82
N ASN A 20 -19.91 4.95 -4.75
CA ASN A 20 -21.27 4.44 -4.77
C ASN A 20 -22.29 5.37 -4.14
N ALA A 21 -21.89 6.30 -3.25
CA ALA A 21 -22.83 7.18 -2.59
C ALA A 21 -23.68 8.01 -3.55
N PRO A 22 -23.14 8.65 -4.61
CA PRO A 22 -23.94 9.35 -5.60
C PRO A 22 -24.90 8.41 -6.37
N ALA A 23 -24.44 7.23 -6.74
CA ALA A 23 -25.27 6.25 -7.44
C ALA A 23 -26.42 5.75 -6.57
N ALA A 24 -26.17 5.49 -5.28
CA ALA A 24 -27.20 5.12 -4.32
C ALA A 24 -28.21 6.27 -4.12
N ALA A 25 -27.75 7.51 -4.06
CA ALA A 25 -28.65 8.68 -3.96
C ALA A 25 -29.58 8.79 -5.16
N LEU A 26 -29.06 8.60 -6.36
CA LEU A 26 -29.86 8.63 -7.62
C LEU A 26 -30.90 7.51 -7.65
N ILE A 27 -30.49 6.26 -7.38
CA ILE A 27 -31.41 5.12 -7.47
C ILE A 27 -32.50 5.16 -6.39
N LEU A 28 -32.16 5.58 -5.18
CA LEU A 28 -33.12 5.72 -4.09
C LEU A 28 -34.08 6.91 -4.32
N THR A 29 -33.60 8.00 -4.91
CA THR A 29 -34.46 9.13 -5.31
C THR A 29 -35.46 8.67 -6.37
N TRP A 30 -34.98 7.98 -7.42
CA TRP A 30 -35.84 7.40 -8.45
C TRP A 30 -36.86 6.42 -7.87
N LEU A 31 -36.44 5.55 -6.94
CA LEU A 31 -37.34 4.60 -6.28
C LEU A 31 -38.49 5.33 -5.55
N LEU A 32 -38.18 6.37 -4.79
CA LEU A 32 -39.17 7.12 -4.01
C LEU A 32 -40.12 7.98 -4.89
N GLU A 33 -39.67 8.37 -6.08
CA GLU A 33 -40.55 9.01 -7.08
C GLU A 33 -41.55 8.01 -7.68
N LYS A 34 -41.15 6.76 -7.90
CA LYS A 34 -42.00 5.71 -8.45
C LYS A 34 -42.87 5.02 -7.40
N HIS A 35 -42.32 4.81 -6.24
CA HIS A 35 -42.94 4.14 -5.09
C HIS A 35 -42.76 4.99 -3.84
N PRO A 36 -43.71 5.90 -3.53
CA PRO A 36 -43.58 6.80 -2.40
C PRO A 36 -43.37 6.11 -1.05
N ASN A 37 -43.85 4.89 -0.86
CA ASN A 37 -43.65 4.05 0.32
C ASN A 37 -43.17 2.65 -0.11
N PRO A 38 -41.92 2.47 -0.50
CA PRO A 38 -41.42 1.22 -1.05
C PRO A 38 -41.32 0.15 0.04
N THR A 39 -41.55 -1.11 -0.37
CA THR A 39 -41.31 -2.27 0.48
C THR A 39 -39.82 -2.56 0.60
N ARG A 40 -39.42 -3.33 1.64
CA ARG A 40 -38.01 -3.77 1.78
C ARG A 40 -37.51 -4.53 0.56
N GLU A 41 -38.35 -5.32 -0.10
CA GLU A 41 -38.00 -6.06 -1.33
C GLU A 41 -37.75 -5.10 -2.49
N GLN A 42 -38.59 -4.10 -2.69
CA GLN A 42 -38.37 -3.07 -3.71
C GLN A 42 -37.05 -2.29 -3.48
N ILE A 43 -36.74 -1.95 -2.23
CA ILE A 43 -35.47 -1.31 -1.89
C ILE A 43 -34.28 -2.24 -2.19
N LYS A 44 -34.38 -3.50 -1.81
CA LYS A 44 -33.34 -4.50 -2.06
C LYS A 44 -33.13 -4.73 -3.57
N ASP A 45 -34.22 -4.81 -4.32
CA ASP A 45 -34.18 -5.05 -5.76
C ASP A 45 -33.46 -3.93 -6.51
N VAL A 46 -33.79 -2.68 -6.25
CA VAL A 46 -33.12 -1.54 -6.93
C VAL A 46 -31.64 -1.41 -6.55
N LEU A 47 -31.24 -1.91 -5.39
CA LEU A 47 -29.85 -1.89 -4.93
C LEU A 47 -29.00 -3.05 -5.49
N THR A 48 -29.57 -4.00 -6.25
CA THR A 48 -28.83 -5.13 -6.81
C THR A 48 -27.71 -4.70 -7.76
N GLY A 49 -27.85 -3.53 -8.41
CA GLY A 49 -26.80 -2.92 -9.23
C GLY A 49 -25.68 -2.21 -8.44
N ILE A 50 -25.84 -2.03 -7.11
CA ILE A 50 -24.88 -1.37 -6.24
C ILE A 50 -24.31 -2.41 -5.27
N PHE A 51 -23.33 -3.18 -5.75
CA PHE A 51 -22.72 -4.27 -4.99
C PHE A 51 -21.49 -3.76 -4.23
N ILE A 52 -21.68 -3.40 -2.94
CA ILE A 52 -20.65 -2.84 -2.07
C ILE A 52 -20.70 -3.47 -0.68
N ARG A 53 -19.66 -3.16 0.13
CA ARG A 53 -19.55 -3.62 1.53
C ARG A 53 -19.58 -2.48 2.54
N ASP A 54 -19.99 -1.28 2.15
CA ASP A 54 -19.94 -0.08 2.97
C ASP A 54 -20.99 -0.08 4.09
N ALA A 55 -22.20 -0.55 3.77
CA ALA A 55 -23.32 -0.63 4.70
C ALA A 55 -24.20 -1.85 4.38
N GLY A 56 -24.84 -2.40 5.39
CA GLY A 56 -25.83 -3.47 5.22
C GLY A 56 -27.19 -2.94 4.81
N TYR A 57 -28.05 -3.81 4.28
CA TYR A 57 -29.41 -3.46 3.84
C TYR A 57 -30.27 -2.78 4.90
N GLU A 58 -30.10 -3.11 6.17
CA GLU A 58 -30.84 -2.47 7.28
C GLU A 58 -30.60 -0.96 7.34
N HIS A 59 -29.38 -0.50 7.04
CA HIS A 59 -29.07 0.93 6.98
C HIS A 59 -29.73 1.60 5.75
N TYR A 60 -29.83 0.91 4.63
CA TYR A 60 -30.58 1.41 3.46
C TYR A 60 -32.09 1.49 3.74
N TYR A 61 -32.66 0.49 4.43
CA TYR A 61 -34.07 0.56 4.87
C TYR A 61 -34.30 1.73 5.81
N LEU A 62 -33.37 1.95 6.75
CA LEU A 62 -33.41 3.12 7.63
C LEU A 62 -33.32 4.43 6.84
N ALA A 63 -32.40 4.52 5.87
CA ALA A 63 -32.26 5.72 5.03
C ALA A 63 -33.54 6.04 4.26
N VAL A 64 -34.17 5.04 3.65
CA VAL A 64 -35.45 5.21 2.94
C VAL A 64 -36.56 5.64 3.89
N LYS A 65 -36.64 5.05 5.10
CA LYS A 65 -37.62 5.45 6.13
C LYS A 65 -37.43 6.91 6.55
N LEU A 66 -36.19 7.31 6.85
CA LEU A 66 -35.84 8.70 7.18
C LEU A 66 -36.15 9.65 6.02
N ALA A 67 -35.93 9.24 4.78
CA ALA A 67 -36.22 10.02 3.59
C ALA A 67 -37.74 10.27 3.46
N CYS A 68 -38.57 9.24 3.70
CA CYS A 68 -40.02 9.39 3.73
C CYS A 68 -40.48 10.34 4.86
N GLU A 69 -39.92 10.18 6.04
CA GLU A 69 -40.25 11.08 7.18
C GLU A 69 -39.90 12.55 6.87
N LEU A 70 -38.68 12.78 6.33
CA LEU A 70 -38.27 14.15 5.98
C LEU A 70 -39.10 14.74 4.86
N ARG A 71 -39.48 13.94 3.84
CA ARG A 71 -40.39 14.37 2.76
C ARG A 71 -41.78 14.75 3.27
N ASP A 72 -42.37 13.90 4.14
CA ASP A 72 -43.80 14.00 4.51
C ASP A 72 -44.01 14.89 5.74
N GLN A 73 -43.02 14.99 6.63
CA GLN A 73 -43.16 15.70 7.93
C GLN A 73 -42.12 16.81 8.12
N GLY A 74 -41.11 16.91 7.25
CA GLY A 74 -40.07 17.94 7.33
C GLY A 74 -38.96 17.66 8.38
N GLU A 75 -39.04 16.57 9.12
CA GLU A 75 -38.05 16.18 10.14
C GLU A 75 -37.94 14.68 10.30
N PHE A 76 -36.83 14.21 10.87
CA PHE A 76 -36.65 12.80 11.22
C PHE A 76 -37.39 12.50 12.54
N LYS A 77 -38.24 11.48 12.55
CA LYS A 77 -38.95 10.99 13.75
C LYS A 77 -38.32 9.75 14.34
N THR A 78 -37.69 8.94 13.48
CA THR A 78 -37.03 7.71 13.90
C THR A 78 -35.68 8.01 14.56
N GLU A 79 -35.44 7.44 15.73
CA GLU A 79 -34.15 7.49 16.39
C GLU A 79 -33.10 6.73 15.52
N ILE A 80 -32.04 7.41 15.13
CA ILE A 80 -31.03 6.85 14.21
C ILE A 80 -30.17 5.82 14.92
N ALA A 81 -29.71 6.13 16.14
CA ALA A 81 -28.97 5.19 16.98
C ALA A 81 -29.10 5.61 18.45
N PRO A 82 -29.34 4.67 19.38
CA PRO A 82 -29.37 4.96 20.81
C PRO A 82 -27.99 5.41 21.30
N SER A 83 -27.95 6.36 22.20
CA SER A 83 -26.72 6.75 22.88
C SER A 83 -26.42 5.78 24.02
N PHE A 84 -25.29 5.07 23.95
CA PHE A 84 -24.84 4.20 25.05
C PHE A 84 -24.33 4.96 26.28
N ARG A 85 -24.03 6.25 26.11
CA ARG A 85 -23.56 7.15 27.19
C ARG A 85 -24.20 8.52 27.06
N PRO A 86 -25.48 8.65 27.45
CA PRO A 86 -26.24 9.87 27.27
C PRO A 86 -25.65 11.07 28.03
N GLN A 87 -24.90 10.83 29.11
CA GLN A 87 -24.26 11.85 29.93
C GLN A 87 -23.02 12.50 29.26
N LEU A 88 -22.52 11.94 28.13
CA LEU A 88 -21.40 12.52 27.40
C LEU A 88 -21.87 13.26 26.16
N ASP A 89 -21.15 14.31 25.78
CA ASP A 89 -21.55 15.16 24.64
C ASP A 89 -21.19 14.57 23.29
N ILE A 90 -20.12 13.79 23.22
CA ILE A 90 -19.55 13.24 21.96
C ILE A 90 -19.46 11.72 21.99
N ILE A 91 -18.81 11.15 23.01
CA ILE A 91 -18.57 9.71 23.11
C ILE A 91 -19.89 8.96 23.29
N GLY A 92 -20.11 7.96 22.42
CA GLY A 92 -21.34 7.17 22.40
C GLY A 92 -22.52 7.86 21.71
N LYS A 93 -22.31 9.00 21.08
CA LYS A 93 -23.31 9.68 20.24
C LYS A 93 -23.12 9.30 18.77
N PRO A 94 -24.19 9.18 17.98
CA PRO A 94 -24.12 8.93 16.54
C PRO A 94 -23.75 10.22 15.81
N ALA A 95 -22.46 10.60 15.84
CA ALA A 95 -21.99 11.77 15.10
C ALA A 95 -22.00 11.48 13.59
N GLY A 96 -22.52 12.42 12.80
CA GLY A 96 -22.50 12.32 11.34
C GLY A 96 -21.08 12.36 10.78
N LYS A 97 -20.90 11.75 9.61
CA LYS A 97 -19.63 11.79 8.87
C LYS A 97 -19.37 13.21 8.35
N ILE A 98 -18.20 13.78 8.69
CA ILE A 98 -17.86 15.19 8.38
C ILE A 98 -17.98 15.50 6.88
N ASP A 99 -17.49 14.60 6.02
CA ASP A 99 -17.51 14.74 4.57
C ASP A 99 -18.72 14.05 3.88
N GLY A 100 -19.71 13.64 4.67
CA GLY A 100 -20.89 12.93 4.15
C GLY A 100 -21.65 13.69 3.08
N ALA A 101 -21.81 15.00 3.27
CA ALA A 101 -22.50 15.89 2.31
C ALA A 101 -21.75 15.93 0.96
N ALA A 102 -20.43 16.11 0.99
CA ALA A 102 -19.60 16.14 -0.22
C ALA A 102 -19.67 14.81 -0.98
N LEU A 103 -19.58 13.68 -0.25
CA LEU A 103 -19.61 12.33 -0.87
C LEU A 103 -20.95 12.03 -1.54
N VAL A 104 -22.08 12.40 -0.90
CA VAL A 104 -23.41 12.08 -1.43
C VAL A 104 -23.83 13.01 -2.57
N SER A 105 -23.20 14.19 -2.68
CA SER A 105 -23.42 15.11 -3.79
C SER A 105 -22.49 14.88 -4.98
N GLY A 106 -21.46 14.04 -4.82
CA GLY A 106 -20.45 13.80 -5.86
C GLY A 106 -19.46 14.95 -6.02
N GLU A 107 -19.21 15.71 -4.95
CA GLU A 107 -18.17 16.74 -4.98
C GLU A 107 -16.78 16.16 -5.20
N PRO A 108 -15.86 16.91 -5.85
CA PRO A 108 -14.48 16.49 -6.07
C PRO A 108 -13.74 16.27 -4.76
N VAL A 109 -13.29 15.05 -4.50
CA VAL A 109 -12.64 14.66 -3.22
C VAL A 109 -11.38 13.83 -3.39
N PHE A 110 -11.07 13.37 -4.60
CA PHE A 110 -9.90 12.56 -4.92
C PHE A 110 -8.72 13.43 -5.39
N VAL A 111 -7.53 12.85 -5.43
CA VAL A 111 -6.32 13.55 -5.87
C VAL A 111 -6.47 14.08 -7.30
N GLU A 112 -7.01 13.27 -8.23
CA GLU A 112 -7.17 13.67 -9.63
C GLU A 112 -8.13 14.86 -9.77
N ASP A 113 -9.12 14.98 -8.90
CA ASP A 113 -10.06 16.12 -8.88
C ASP A 113 -9.39 17.45 -8.51
N LYS A 114 -8.19 17.39 -7.91
CA LYS A 114 -7.42 18.56 -7.44
C LYS A 114 -6.30 18.94 -8.40
N VAL A 115 -6.04 18.14 -9.43
CA VAL A 115 -4.97 18.42 -10.39
C VAL A 115 -5.37 19.58 -11.31
N PRO A 116 -4.63 20.71 -11.34
CA PRO A 116 -4.95 21.82 -12.20
C PRO A 116 -4.60 21.50 -13.66
N ALA A 117 -5.31 22.11 -14.61
CA ALA A 117 -5.13 21.85 -16.05
C ALA A 117 -3.71 22.19 -16.57
N ASN A 118 -2.94 22.99 -15.86
CA ASN A 118 -1.56 23.34 -16.20
C ASN A 118 -0.51 22.46 -15.49
N ALA A 119 -0.92 21.38 -14.83
CA ALA A 119 0.02 20.45 -14.23
C ALA A 119 0.84 19.73 -15.31
N TRP A 120 2.12 19.58 -15.03
CA TRP A 120 3.06 18.81 -15.84
C TRP A 120 2.91 17.33 -15.50
N CYS A 121 3.09 16.48 -16.49
CA CYS A 121 3.01 15.05 -16.29
C CYS A 121 4.39 14.47 -15.96
N LEU A 122 4.43 13.54 -15.02
CA LEU A 122 5.58 12.67 -14.79
C LEU A 122 5.28 11.32 -15.43
N HIS A 123 6.17 10.87 -16.32
CA HIS A 123 6.15 9.54 -16.91
C HIS A 123 7.35 8.74 -16.39
N VAL A 124 7.19 7.45 -16.11
CA VAL A 124 8.28 6.59 -15.65
C VAL A 124 8.60 5.53 -16.70
N LEU A 125 9.79 5.64 -17.31
CA LEU A 125 10.34 4.58 -18.11
C LEU A 125 10.70 3.40 -17.21
N ARG A 126 10.22 2.21 -17.55
CA ARG A 126 10.33 1.02 -16.71
C ARG A 126 11.13 -0.09 -17.39
N SER A 127 11.79 -0.91 -16.55
CA SER A 127 12.57 -2.04 -16.99
C SER A 127 11.71 -3.14 -17.61
N PRO A 128 12.09 -3.68 -18.77
CA PRO A 128 11.51 -4.89 -19.33
C PRO A 128 12.14 -6.17 -18.75
N PHE A 129 13.22 -6.05 -17.95
CA PHE A 129 13.97 -7.18 -17.39
C PHE A 129 13.61 -7.42 -15.93
N ALA A 130 13.55 -8.70 -15.58
CA ALA A 130 13.38 -9.14 -14.20
C ALA A 130 14.63 -8.89 -13.34
N SER A 131 15.81 -8.98 -13.91
CA SER A 131 17.09 -8.64 -13.26
C SER A 131 18.09 -8.22 -14.32
N ALA A 132 18.66 -7.02 -14.20
CA ALA A 132 19.69 -6.53 -15.12
C ALA A 132 20.45 -5.34 -14.50
N TYR A 133 21.71 -5.19 -14.88
CA TYR A 133 22.42 -3.93 -14.68
C TYR A 133 22.15 -2.98 -15.84
N ILE A 134 21.98 -1.71 -15.53
CA ILE A 134 21.93 -0.64 -16.51
C ILE A 134 23.38 -0.21 -16.79
N LYS A 135 23.88 -0.51 -17.98
CA LYS A 135 25.25 -0.16 -18.41
C LYS A 135 25.33 1.32 -18.78
N SER A 136 24.33 1.79 -19.52
CA SER A 136 24.24 3.19 -19.93
C SER A 136 22.81 3.61 -20.18
N ILE A 137 22.53 4.91 -19.97
CA ILE A 137 21.28 5.58 -20.32
C ILE A 137 21.65 6.83 -21.13
N ASP A 138 21.21 6.90 -22.38
CA ASP A 138 21.36 8.07 -23.21
C ASP A 138 20.03 8.82 -23.30
N THR A 139 19.96 9.99 -22.67
CA THR A 139 18.79 10.87 -22.61
C THR A 139 18.89 12.06 -23.57
N SER A 140 20.00 12.20 -24.29
CA SER A 140 20.38 13.40 -25.03
C SER A 140 19.36 13.90 -26.08
N GLU A 141 18.70 12.97 -26.77
CA GLU A 141 17.65 13.32 -27.74
C GLU A 141 16.32 13.66 -27.06
N ALA A 142 16.00 12.99 -25.96
CA ALA A 142 14.79 13.27 -25.21
C ALA A 142 14.84 14.64 -24.52
N GLU A 143 16.00 15.06 -24.03
CA GLU A 143 16.21 16.37 -23.39
C GLU A 143 16.03 17.56 -24.36
N LYS A 144 16.22 17.35 -25.67
CA LYS A 144 16.05 18.39 -26.69
C LYS A 144 14.58 18.66 -27.05
N LEU A 145 13.67 17.81 -26.63
CA LEU A 145 12.23 17.98 -26.94
C LEU A 145 11.65 19.21 -26.23
N ASP A 146 11.03 20.10 -27.00
CA ASP A 146 10.25 21.19 -26.39
C ASP A 146 9.14 20.62 -25.52
N GLY A 147 9.02 21.14 -24.31
CA GLY A 147 8.04 20.66 -23.32
C GLY A 147 8.56 19.60 -22.38
N VAL A 148 9.81 19.16 -22.46
CA VAL A 148 10.50 18.37 -21.44
C VAL A 148 11.17 19.31 -20.44
N ALA A 149 10.87 19.16 -19.14
CA ALA A 149 11.45 20.00 -18.09
C ALA A 149 12.63 19.33 -17.38
N ALA A 150 12.60 18.01 -17.23
CA ALA A 150 13.67 17.23 -16.61
C ALA A 150 13.56 15.75 -16.99
N ILE A 151 14.71 15.09 -17.05
CA ILE A 151 14.82 13.63 -17.07
C ILE A 151 15.66 13.21 -15.86
N ILE A 152 15.09 12.36 -15.02
CA ILE A 152 15.69 11.90 -13.76
C ILE A 152 16.08 10.45 -13.92
N THR A 153 17.33 10.12 -13.64
CA THR A 153 17.90 8.77 -13.75
C THR A 153 18.72 8.43 -12.52
N ALA A 154 19.30 7.24 -12.46
CA ALA A 154 20.23 6.86 -11.42
C ALA A 154 21.49 7.76 -11.37
N GLU A 155 21.83 8.44 -12.47
CA GLU A 155 23.03 9.28 -12.59
C GLU A 155 22.85 10.66 -11.94
N ASN A 156 21.63 11.20 -11.94
CA ASN A 156 21.33 12.56 -11.48
C ASN A 156 20.33 12.65 -10.34
N CYS A 157 19.81 11.52 -9.83
CA CYS A 157 18.96 11.51 -8.64
C CYS A 157 19.80 11.49 -7.35
N PRO A 158 19.25 11.92 -6.19
CA PRO A 158 19.94 11.83 -4.91
C PRO A 158 20.35 10.39 -4.53
N ASP A 159 21.53 10.25 -3.92
CA ASP A 159 22.00 8.96 -3.40
C ASP A 159 21.43 8.70 -1.98
N VAL A 160 20.12 8.67 -1.89
CA VAL A 160 19.38 8.46 -0.64
C VAL A 160 18.65 7.13 -0.71
N TYR A 161 18.99 6.23 0.21
CA TYR A 161 18.30 4.95 0.39
C TYR A 161 17.24 5.09 1.47
N TYR A 162 16.04 4.59 1.19
CA TYR A 162 14.90 4.69 2.09
C TYR A 162 14.10 3.37 2.10
N MET A 163 13.29 3.22 3.16
CA MET A 163 12.31 2.14 3.24
C MET A 163 11.04 2.54 2.49
N GLN A 164 10.50 1.59 1.75
CA GLN A 164 9.23 1.77 1.04
C GLN A 164 8.05 1.71 1.98
N ALA A 165 8.04 0.74 2.90
CA ALA A 165 7.00 0.56 3.89
C ALA A 165 7.00 1.66 4.95
N GLY A 166 5.83 2.03 5.46
CA GLY A 166 5.78 3.08 6.47
C GLY A 166 4.55 3.12 7.35
N GLN A 167 4.74 2.69 8.61
CA GLN A 167 3.75 2.87 9.67
C GLN A 167 4.37 3.53 10.91
N GLY A 168 5.65 3.33 11.15
CA GLY A 168 6.37 3.78 12.33
C GLY A 168 7.73 4.43 12.07
N THR A 169 8.50 4.62 13.13
CA THR A 169 9.92 5.01 13.08
C THR A 169 10.60 4.53 14.36
N PRO A 170 11.63 3.66 14.28
CA PRO A 170 12.07 2.99 13.06
C PRO A 170 11.02 2.02 12.53
N GLU A 171 10.95 1.90 11.22
CA GLU A 171 10.08 0.93 10.55
C GLU A 171 10.79 -0.42 10.44
N PRO A 172 10.11 -1.57 10.68
CA PRO A 172 10.68 -2.90 10.46
C PRO A 172 10.76 -3.24 8.96
N SER A 173 11.56 -2.47 8.24
CA SER A 173 11.77 -2.52 6.80
C SER A 173 13.22 -2.12 6.50
N PRO A 174 13.89 -2.74 5.52
CA PRO A 174 15.21 -2.30 5.10
C PRO A 174 15.13 -1.00 4.30
N HIS A 175 16.20 -0.20 4.36
CA HIS A 175 16.42 0.90 3.42
C HIS A 175 17.17 0.33 2.21
N ASP A 176 16.46 -0.19 1.25
CA ASP A 176 16.98 -0.87 0.08
C ASP A 176 16.54 -0.25 -1.25
N ARG A 177 15.77 0.84 -1.17
CA ARG A 177 15.24 1.55 -2.33
C ARG A 177 15.77 2.97 -2.43
N ARG A 178 16.05 3.45 -3.64
CA ARG A 178 16.24 4.86 -3.99
C ARG A 178 15.35 5.22 -5.17
N LEU A 179 15.33 6.49 -5.58
CA LEU A 179 14.48 6.93 -6.69
C LEU A 179 14.70 6.11 -7.96
N PHE A 180 15.97 5.92 -8.34
CA PHE A 180 16.39 5.08 -9.48
C PHE A 180 17.68 4.34 -9.11
N ASN A 181 17.73 3.05 -9.43
CA ASN A 181 18.88 2.19 -9.21
C ASN A 181 19.59 1.89 -10.54
N ARG A 182 20.89 1.54 -10.49
CA ARG A 182 21.63 1.02 -11.64
C ARG A 182 21.40 -0.46 -11.87
N LYS A 183 20.87 -1.17 -10.89
CA LYS A 183 20.39 -2.55 -11.04
C LYS A 183 18.87 -2.55 -10.91
N VAL A 184 18.20 -3.02 -11.94
CA VAL A 184 16.75 -3.31 -11.91
C VAL A 184 16.55 -4.73 -11.43
N ARG A 185 15.51 -4.95 -10.60
CA ARG A 185 15.29 -6.20 -9.87
C ARG A 185 13.93 -6.84 -10.11
N HIS A 186 13.08 -6.19 -10.90
CA HIS A 186 11.82 -6.77 -11.39
C HIS A 186 11.39 -6.10 -12.68
N VAL A 187 10.54 -6.79 -13.45
CA VAL A 187 9.85 -6.15 -14.59
C VAL A 187 9.00 -5.01 -14.06
N GLY A 188 9.20 -3.82 -14.61
CA GLY A 188 8.52 -2.62 -14.13
C GLY A 188 9.31 -1.77 -13.13
N ASP A 189 10.54 -2.17 -12.76
CA ASP A 189 11.41 -1.33 -11.95
C ASP A 189 11.75 -0.02 -12.67
N ARG A 190 12.03 1.04 -11.92
CA ARG A 190 12.21 2.40 -12.46
C ARG A 190 13.57 2.56 -13.14
N VAL A 191 13.58 3.11 -14.35
CA VAL A 191 14.78 3.37 -15.14
C VAL A 191 15.02 4.87 -15.32
N ALA A 192 14.00 5.62 -15.72
CA ALA A 192 14.04 7.07 -15.83
C ALA A 192 12.66 7.69 -15.52
N GLY A 193 12.68 8.89 -14.97
CA GLY A 193 11.48 9.73 -14.77
C GLY A 193 11.51 10.94 -15.68
N ILE A 194 10.49 11.16 -16.48
CA ILE A 194 10.39 12.24 -17.46
C ILE A 194 9.32 13.23 -17.02
N VAL A 195 9.70 14.46 -16.75
CA VAL A 195 8.77 15.57 -16.46
C VAL A 195 8.51 16.33 -17.75
N ALA A 196 7.29 16.23 -18.26
CA ALA A 196 6.91 16.87 -19.52
C ALA A 196 5.59 17.62 -19.41
N ARG A 197 5.37 18.55 -20.37
CA ARG A 197 4.17 19.42 -20.38
C ARG A 197 2.88 18.63 -20.60
N THR A 198 2.93 17.55 -21.38
CA THR A 198 1.79 16.67 -21.66
C THR A 198 2.23 15.21 -21.68
N PRO A 199 1.28 14.26 -21.50
CA PRO A 199 1.56 12.82 -21.62
C PRO A 199 2.20 12.44 -22.96
N GLU A 200 1.73 13.01 -24.07
CA GLU A 200 2.23 12.68 -25.41
C GLU A 200 3.70 13.10 -25.59
N ILE A 201 4.09 14.23 -25.01
CA ILE A 201 5.49 14.67 -25.00
C ILE A 201 6.34 13.74 -24.14
N ALA A 202 5.80 13.31 -22.98
CA ALA A 202 6.48 12.39 -22.08
C ALA A 202 6.70 11.02 -22.74
N ASP A 203 5.69 10.47 -23.40
CA ASP A 203 5.76 9.19 -24.12
C ASP A 203 6.76 9.27 -25.29
N LYS A 204 6.74 10.37 -26.04
CA LYS A 204 7.74 10.61 -27.10
C LYS A 204 9.15 10.71 -26.53
N ALA A 205 9.34 11.44 -25.44
CA ALA A 205 10.64 11.53 -24.77
C ALA A 205 11.11 10.14 -24.29
N ALA A 206 10.24 9.37 -23.67
CA ALA A 206 10.54 8.01 -23.23
C ALA A 206 11.01 7.11 -24.39
N SER A 207 10.39 7.22 -25.57
CA SER A 207 10.77 6.46 -26.77
C SER A 207 12.14 6.83 -27.36
N LEU A 208 12.66 8.00 -27.02
CA LEU A 208 13.98 8.48 -27.48
C LEU A 208 15.11 8.11 -26.49
N ILE A 209 14.79 7.72 -25.26
CA ILE A 209 15.78 7.29 -24.28
C ILE A 209 16.30 5.89 -24.68
N LYS A 210 17.63 5.79 -24.84
CA LYS A 210 18.28 4.51 -25.14
C LYS A 210 18.90 3.97 -23.88
N VAL A 211 18.56 2.72 -23.53
CA VAL A 211 19.09 2.05 -22.36
C VAL A 211 19.79 0.76 -22.79
N GLU A 212 21.04 0.63 -22.39
CA GLU A 212 21.81 -0.60 -22.57
C GLU A 212 21.75 -1.42 -21.25
N TYR A 213 21.21 -2.61 -21.36
CA TYR A 213 21.10 -3.54 -20.23
C TYR A 213 22.11 -4.67 -20.32
N GLU A 214 22.54 -5.15 -19.17
CA GLU A 214 23.26 -6.40 -18.97
C GLU A 214 22.38 -7.31 -18.12
N PRO A 215 21.58 -8.19 -18.74
CA PRO A 215 20.70 -9.10 -18.03
C PRO A 215 21.46 -10.04 -17.10
N THR A 216 20.89 -10.30 -15.95
CA THR A 216 21.41 -11.24 -14.95
C THR A 216 20.34 -12.27 -14.62
N GLU A 217 20.76 -13.38 -14.02
CA GLU A 217 19.84 -14.40 -13.55
C GLU A 217 18.89 -13.82 -12.48
N ALA A 218 17.60 -14.18 -12.56
CA ALA A 218 16.55 -13.73 -11.64
C ALA A 218 16.03 -14.92 -10.81
N VAL A 219 15.54 -14.60 -9.62
CA VAL A 219 14.90 -15.52 -8.68
C VAL A 219 13.43 -15.17 -8.56
N PHE A 220 12.52 -16.12 -8.71
CA PHE A 220 11.08 -15.88 -8.72
C PHE A 220 10.33 -16.55 -7.56
N THR A 221 10.86 -17.63 -7.03
CA THR A 221 10.22 -18.42 -5.97
C THR A 221 11.10 -18.47 -4.72
N VAL A 222 10.46 -18.75 -3.58
CA VAL A 222 11.18 -18.98 -2.32
C VAL A 222 12.13 -20.17 -2.44
N GLU A 223 11.71 -21.22 -3.13
CA GLU A 223 12.50 -22.43 -3.35
C GLU A 223 13.78 -22.15 -4.15
N GLU A 224 13.68 -21.32 -5.20
CA GLU A 224 14.85 -20.85 -5.97
C GLU A 224 15.76 -19.98 -5.11
N ALA A 225 15.18 -19.06 -4.30
CA ALA A 225 15.95 -18.17 -3.43
C ALA A 225 16.74 -18.91 -2.35
N MET A 226 16.21 -20.05 -1.88
CA MET A 226 16.82 -20.90 -0.86
C MET A 226 17.85 -21.87 -1.40
N ALA A 227 17.90 -22.08 -2.71
CA ALA A 227 18.78 -23.07 -3.31
C ALA A 227 20.27 -22.73 -3.06
N PRO A 228 21.14 -23.74 -2.83
CA PRO A 228 22.56 -23.49 -2.73
C PRO A 228 23.11 -22.85 -4.01
N GLY A 229 23.79 -21.71 -3.89
CA GLY A 229 24.32 -20.97 -5.04
C GLY A 229 23.29 -20.15 -5.80
N ALA A 230 22.10 -19.90 -5.22
CA ALA A 230 21.09 -19.03 -5.80
C ALA A 230 21.65 -17.63 -6.10
N PRO A 231 21.26 -17.02 -7.22
CA PRO A 231 21.58 -15.61 -7.49
C PRO A 231 21.11 -14.71 -6.35
N LEU A 232 21.94 -13.75 -5.95
CA LEU A 232 21.59 -12.81 -4.91
C LEU A 232 20.77 -11.66 -5.48
N VAL A 233 19.61 -11.40 -4.89
CA VAL A 233 18.75 -10.28 -5.24
C VAL A 233 19.43 -8.95 -4.90
N HIS A 234 20.08 -8.89 -3.73
CA HIS A 234 20.98 -7.81 -3.32
C HIS A 234 22.37 -8.37 -3.05
N ASN A 235 23.38 -7.80 -3.66
CA ASN A 235 24.79 -8.19 -3.50
C ASN A 235 25.69 -6.96 -3.36
N GLY A 236 25.16 -5.90 -2.79
CA GLY A 236 25.86 -4.65 -2.55
C GLY A 236 26.31 -4.46 -1.10
N PRO A 237 26.85 -3.31 -0.78
CA PRO A 237 27.24 -2.96 0.59
C PRO A 237 26.05 -3.03 1.54
N VAL A 238 26.27 -3.57 2.73
CA VAL A 238 25.25 -3.68 3.78
C VAL A 238 25.71 -2.94 5.02
N GLN A 239 24.79 -2.21 5.62
CA GLN A 239 25.00 -1.53 6.89
C GLN A 239 23.93 -1.99 7.90
N TYR A 240 24.35 -2.64 8.97
CA TYR A 240 23.49 -3.03 10.07
C TYR A 240 23.64 -2.03 11.22
N ASN A 241 22.62 -1.22 11.46
CA ASN A 241 22.51 -0.39 12.67
C ASN A 241 21.82 -1.16 13.80
N ALA A 242 21.13 -2.26 13.47
CA ALA A 242 20.51 -3.20 14.39
C ALA A 242 20.41 -4.60 13.77
N GLY A 243 20.49 -5.65 14.61
CA GLY A 243 20.27 -7.05 14.19
C GLY A 243 21.28 -7.61 13.19
N ALA A 244 22.56 -7.21 13.34
CA ALA A 244 23.64 -7.76 12.51
C ALA A 244 23.81 -9.27 12.74
N PRO A 245 24.16 -10.05 11.69
CA PRO A 245 24.56 -11.44 11.84
C PRO A 245 25.90 -11.54 12.57
N ASP A 246 26.18 -12.71 13.17
CA ASP A 246 27.38 -12.94 14.02
C ASP A 246 28.69 -12.83 13.22
N ASP A 247 28.66 -13.09 11.92
CA ASP A 247 29.82 -13.05 11.02
C ASP A 247 29.87 -11.78 10.15
N LEU A 248 29.49 -10.63 10.69
CA LEU A 248 29.45 -9.35 9.98
C LEU A 248 30.74 -9.01 9.23
N GLU A 249 31.92 -9.43 9.72
CA GLU A 249 33.18 -9.22 9.00
C GLU A 249 33.24 -9.97 7.66
N ALA A 250 32.64 -11.16 7.56
CA ALA A 250 32.55 -11.89 6.31
C ALA A 250 31.66 -11.17 5.30
N TYR A 251 30.56 -10.58 5.75
CA TYR A 251 29.68 -9.76 4.93
C TYR A 251 30.38 -8.53 4.37
N ASN A 252 31.15 -7.82 5.20
CA ASN A 252 31.84 -6.60 4.79
C ASN A 252 33.01 -6.85 3.83
N LYS A 253 33.50 -8.09 3.73
CA LYS A 253 34.59 -8.48 2.80
C LYS A 253 34.08 -8.79 1.38
N LEU A 254 32.78 -9.01 1.20
CA LEU A 254 32.22 -9.26 -0.11
C LEU A 254 32.06 -7.92 -0.85
N GLN A 255 32.97 -7.70 -1.77
CA GLN A 255 32.88 -6.59 -2.72
C GLN A 255 31.89 -7.00 -3.82
N GLY A 256 30.65 -6.56 -3.68
CA GLY A 256 29.66 -6.68 -4.75
C GLY A 256 29.98 -5.77 -5.94
N ASP A 257 29.23 -5.92 -7.02
CA ASP A 257 29.31 -5.02 -8.16
C ASP A 257 29.03 -3.57 -7.70
N PRO A 258 29.88 -2.58 -8.05
CA PRO A 258 29.69 -1.18 -7.64
C PRO A 258 28.37 -0.56 -8.14
N ARG A 259 27.69 -1.20 -9.09
CA ARG A 259 26.36 -0.82 -9.56
C ARG A 259 25.23 -1.30 -8.64
N GLU A 260 25.54 -2.23 -7.72
CA GLU A 260 24.58 -2.65 -6.69
C GLU A 260 24.26 -1.51 -5.74
N GLY A 261 23.00 -1.37 -5.41
CA GLY A 261 22.57 -0.46 -4.37
C GLY A 261 22.98 -0.96 -2.98
N LYS A 262 23.13 -0.05 -2.03
CA LYS A 262 23.36 -0.44 -0.64
C LYS A 262 22.04 -0.77 0.07
N VAL A 263 22.12 -1.62 1.09
CA VAL A 263 21.02 -1.92 2.00
C VAL A 263 21.37 -1.47 3.40
N VAL A 264 20.45 -0.76 4.08
CA VAL A 264 20.66 -0.29 5.47
C VAL A 264 19.54 -0.84 6.36
N TYR A 265 19.92 -1.51 7.42
CA TYR A 265 19.00 -2.05 8.41
C TYR A 265 19.00 -1.17 9.68
N GLN A 266 17.88 -0.46 9.89
CA GLN A 266 17.65 0.37 11.09
C GLN A 266 16.88 -0.38 12.18
N PHE A 267 16.32 -1.53 11.86
CA PHE A 267 15.52 -2.38 12.74
C PHE A 267 16.12 -3.79 12.76
N PRO A 268 16.06 -4.55 13.87
CA PRO A 268 16.59 -5.91 13.95
C PRO A 268 15.73 -6.91 13.17
N LEU A 269 15.88 -6.92 11.84
CA LEU A 269 15.18 -7.83 10.94
C LEU A 269 15.76 -9.25 10.95
N HIS A 270 16.97 -9.45 11.49
CA HIS A 270 17.73 -10.69 11.38
C HIS A 270 17.83 -11.17 9.93
N ALA A 271 18.10 -10.21 9.04
CA ALA A 271 18.24 -10.44 7.61
C ALA A 271 19.61 -11.05 7.28
N ASP A 272 19.64 -11.85 6.21
CA ASP A 272 20.88 -12.43 5.65
C ASP A 272 20.82 -12.32 4.13
N ILE A 273 21.42 -11.27 3.56
CA ILE A 273 21.36 -11.03 2.12
C ILE A 273 22.08 -12.12 1.30
N HIS A 274 23.07 -12.80 1.89
CA HIS A 274 23.81 -13.90 1.21
C HIS A 274 23.02 -15.20 1.14
N LYS A 275 21.83 -15.22 1.78
CA LYS A 275 20.84 -16.30 1.70
C LYS A 275 19.50 -15.82 1.15
N ASN A 276 19.47 -14.62 0.58
CA ASN A 276 18.24 -13.94 0.15
C ASN A 276 17.18 -13.81 1.26
N ILE A 277 17.59 -13.77 2.54
CA ILE A 277 16.69 -13.61 3.68
C ILE A 277 16.52 -12.12 3.98
N ALA A 278 15.35 -11.58 3.68
CA ALA A 278 14.99 -10.19 3.94
C ALA A 278 14.63 -9.95 5.42
N ALA A 279 14.01 -10.94 6.06
CA ALA A 279 13.72 -10.91 7.50
C ALA A 279 13.55 -12.32 8.05
N SER A 280 13.86 -12.50 9.34
CA SER A 280 13.53 -13.73 10.06
C SER A 280 13.17 -13.44 11.52
N ASN A 281 12.31 -14.26 12.08
CA ASN A 281 11.96 -14.20 13.50
C ASN A 281 11.45 -15.55 13.97
N LYS A 282 11.76 -15.90 15.22
CA LYS A 282 11.24 -17.11 15.85
C LYS A 282 10.92 -16.84 17.31
N GLY A 283 9.99 -17.56 17.86
CA GLY A 283 9.62 -17.45 19.28
C GLY A 283 8.64 -18.52 19.71
N GLY A 284 8.33 -18.53 20.98
CA GLY A 284 7.39 -19.50 21.54
C GLY A 284 7.27 -19.40 23.05
N ILE A 285 6.37 -20.21 23.59
CA ILE A 285 6.16 -20.41 25.05
C ILE A 285 5.98 -21.89 25.30
N GLY A 286 6.25 -22.32 26.54
CA GLY A 286 6.07 -23.70 26.98
C GLY A 286 7.09 -24.68 26.40
N ASP A 287 6.69 -25.93 26.33
CA ASP A 287 7.49 -27.08 25.87
C ASP A 287 6.76 -27.81 24.73
N MET A 288 7.24 -27.63 23.51
CA MET A 288 6.62 -28.19 22.31
C MET A 288 6.66 -29.71 22.26
N GLU A 289 7.74 -30.34 22.73
CA GLU A 289 7.88 -31.81 22.74
C GLU A 289 6.85 -32.42 23.72
N LYS A 290 6.77 -31.87 24.92
CA LYS A 290 5.77 -32.24 25.92
C LYS A 290 4.35 -32.05 25.39
N GLY A 291 4.06 -30.88 24.80
CA GLY A 291 2.74 -30.57 24.29
C GLY A 291 2.27 -31.54 23.20
N PHE A 292 3.15 -31.94 22.29
CA PHE A 292 2.83 -32.95 21.26
C PHE A 292 2.74 -34.35 21.84
N ALA A 293 3.55 -34.71 22.86
CA ALA A 293 3.48 -36.01 23.51
C ALA A 293 2.17 -36.20 24.29
N GLU A 294 1.55 -35.15 24.81
CA GLU A 294 0.27 -35.18 25.54
C GLU A 294 -0.96 -35.21 24.63
N ALA A 295 -0.79 -35.08 23.31
CA ALA A 295 -1.89 -35.03 22.35
C ALA A 295 -2.45 -36.44 22.05
N ASP A 296 -3.77 -36.57 22.04
CA ASP A 296 -4.46 -37.76 21.54
C ASP A 296 -4.46 -37.83 20.00
N ALA A 297 -4.38 -36.68 19.36
CA ALA A 297 -4.31 -36.55 17.89
C ALA A 297 -3.44 -35.36 17.48
N ILE A 298 -2.72 -35.52 16.37
CA ILE A 298 -1.91 -34.47 15.77
C ILE A 298 -2.39 -34.25 14.34
N VAL A 299 -2.64 -33.00 13.99
CA VAL A 299 -2.93 -32.56 12.63
C VAL A 299 -1.76 -31.72 12.15
N GLU A 300 -1.22 -32.09 10.99
CA GLU A 300 -0.09 -31.40 10.36
C GLU A 300 -0.42 -31.14 8.89
N ARG A 301 -0.37 -29.86 8.46
CA ARG A 301 -0.74 -29.42 7.10
C ARG A 301 0.11 -28.25 6.66
N THR A 302 0.34 -28.19 5.36
CA THR A 302 0.95 -27.03 4.70
C THR A 302 -0.08 -26.37 3.79
N TYR A 303 -0.20 -25.06 3.91
CA TYR A 303 -1.08 -24.21 3.10
C TYR A 303 -0.23 -23.26 2.29
N GLN A 304 -0.73 -22.87 1.12
CA GLN A 304 -0.07 -21.93 0.25
C GLN A 304 -1.04 -20.84 -0.19
N THR A 305 -0.62 -19.59 -0.13
CA THR A 305 -1.37 -18.45 -0.65
C THR A 305 -0.76 -17.95 -1.95
N SER A 306 -1.61 -17.46 -2.85
CA SER A 306 -1.16 -16.88 -4.11
C SER A 306 -0.64 -15.45 -3.93
N GLN A 307 0.22 -15.01 -4.83
CA GLN A 307 0.50 -13.60 -5.03
C GLN A 307 -0.75 -12.91 -5.57
N ILE A 308 -1.17 -11.80 -4.94
CA ILE A 308 -2.38 -11.08 -5.31
C ILE A 308 -2.08 -9.59 -5.39
N GLN A 309 -2.43 -8.96 -6.52
CA GLN A 309 -2.41 -7.51 -6.64
C GLN A 309 -3.66 -6.92 -5.97
N HIS A 310 -3.49 -5.84 -5.21
CA HIS A 310 -4.59 -5.16 -4.48
C HIS A 310 -5.62 -4.54 -5.41
N THR A 311 -5.20 -4.08 -6.59
CA THR A 311 -6.05 -3.48 -7.63
C THR A 311 -7.07 -2.47 -7.09
N PRO A 312 -6.66 -1.42 -6.36
CA PRO A 312 -7.58 -0.39 -5.94
C PRO A 312 -8.20 0.29 -7.15
N LEU A 313 -9.47 0.70 -7.04
CA LEU A 313 -10.17 1.38 -8.15
C LEU A 313 -9.47 2.70 -8.52
N GLU A 314 -9.09 3.49 -7.53
CA GLU A 314 -8.16 4.60 -7.69
C GLU A 314 -6.72 4.07 -7.69
N PRO A 315 -5.97 4.17 -8.79
CA PRO A 315 -4.54 3.81 -8.82
C PRO A 315 -3.71 4.62 -7.82
N HIS A 316 -2.42 4.28 -7.68
CA HIS A 316 -1.48 5.15 -6.97
C HIS A 316 -1.34 6.45 -7.73
N VAL A 317 -1.53 7.55 -7.02
CA VAL A 317 -1.58 8.90 -7.61
C VAL A 317 -1.08 9.94 -6.62
N CYS A 318 -0.31 10.89 -7.15
CA CYS A 318 0.19 12.04 -6.41
C CYS A 318 0.23 13.28 -7.32
N TYR A 319 -0.13 14.41 -6.76
CA TYR A 319 0.06 15.74 -7.33
C TYR A 319 0.94 16.56 -6.40
N ALA A 320 2.01 17.15 -6.90
CA ALA A 320 2.94 17.93 -6.10
C ALA A 320 3.25 19.28 -6.75
N HIS A 321 3.40 20.32 -5.93
CA HIS A 321 3.77 21.66 -6.36
C HIS A 321 4.54 22.42 -5.28
N VAL A 322 5.21 23.50 -5.66
CA VAL A 322 5.90 24.38 -4.72
C VAL A 322 5.08 25.64 -4.53
N GLU A 323 4.68 25.93 -3.30
CA GLU A 323 3.94 27.11 -2.92
C GLU A 323 4.60 27.81 -1.73
N SER A 324 4.87 29.11 -1.84
CA SER A 324 5.46 29.92 -0.76
C SER A 324 6.72 29.29 -0.13
N GLY A 325 7.57 28.65 -0.97
CA GLY A 325 8.80 27.98 -0.52
C GLY A 325 8.59 26.66 0.23
N ARG A 326 7.37 26.10 0.18
CA ARG A 326 7.01 24.78 0.69
C ARG A 326 6.71 23.83 -0.46
N LEU A 327 7.06 22.58 -0.31
CA LEU A 327 6.60 21.50 -1.17
C LEU A 327 5.25 20.98 -0.65
N VAL A 328 4.23 21.05 -1.48
CA VAL A 328 2.87 20.57 -1.17
C VAL A 328 2.59 19.33 -2.01
N LEU A 329 2.12 18.26 -1.37
CA LEU A 329 1.75 17.01 -2.04
C LEU A 329 0.29 16.67 -1.69
N ASN A 330 -0.54 16.49 -2.72
CA ASN A 330 -1.88 15.89 -2.59
C ASN A 330 -1.76 14.41 -2.96
N CYS A 331 -2.02 13.51 -2.02
CA CYS A 331 -1.71 12.10 -2.16
C CYS A 331 -2.89 11.19 -1.82
N ALA A 332 -3.05 10.12 -2.59
CA ALA A 332 -3.89 8.98 -2.25
C ALA A 332 -3.11 7.99 -1.39
N THR A 333 -2.77 8.36 -0.17
CA THR A 333 -1.92 7.57 0.74
C THR A 333 -2.63 7.18 2.02
N GLN A 334 -2.23 6.06 2.63
CA GLN A 334 -2.64 5.64 3.98
C GLN A 334 -1.68 6.17 5.07
N VAL A 335 -0.50 6.71 4.68
CA VAL A 335 0.62 7.04 5.59
C VAL A 335 1.21 8.45 5.34
N PRO A 336 0.44 9.54 5.48
CA PRO A 336 0.89 10.89 5.10
C PRO A 336 2.14 11.36 5.85
N TYR A 337 2.34 10.95 7.09
CA TYR A 337 3.54 11.31 7.85
C TYR A 337 4.79 10.60 7.35
N HIS A 338 4.65 9.36 6.85
CA HIS A 338 5.74 8.64 6.24
C HIS A 338 6.11 9.25 4.88
N VAL A 339 5.12 9.61 4.06
CA VAL A 339 5.33 10.38 2.82
C VAL A 339 6.16 11.62 3.12
N ARG A 340 5.78 12.43 4.11
CA ARG A 340 6.52 13.64 4.48
C ARG A 340 7.98 13.35 4.83
N ARG A 341 8.23 12.31 5.63
CA ARG A 341 9.56 11.89 6.07
C ARG A 341 10.43 11.48 4.88
N ILE A 342 9.95 10.59 4.02
CA ILE A 342 10.72 10.10 2.87
C ILE A 342 10.98 11.20 1.85
N VAL A 343 9.97 12.01 1.55
CA VAL A 343 10.13 13.17 0.65
C VAL A 343 11.14 14.17 1.22
N SER A 344 11.15 14.38 2.55
CA SER A 344 12.16 15.21 3.22
C SER A 344 13.58 14.68 2.97
N TRP A 345 13.79 13.39 3.13
CA TRP A 345 15.11 12.77 2.89
C TRP A 345 15.52 12.88 1.43
N VAL A 346 14.64 12.51 0.50
CA VAL A 346 14.92 12.49 -0.94
C VAL A 346 15.17 13.91 -1.49
N CYS A 347 14.37 14.88 -1.06
CA CYS A 347 14.53 16.26 -1.51
C CYS A 347 15.61 17.05 -0.76
N GLY A 348 16.12 16.51 0.37
CA GLY A 348 17.09 17.21 1.21
C GLY A 348 16.54 18.49 1.87
N ILE A 349 15.24 18.52 2.17
CA ILE A 349 14.56 19.66 2.79
C ILE A 349 13.92 19.30 4.12
N PRO A 350 13.85 20.24 5.10
CA PRO A 350 13.26 19.96 6.39
C PRO A 350 11.77 19.57 6.29
N GLU A 351 11.31 18.64 7.12
CA GLU A 351 9.92 18.19 7.15
C GLU A 351 8.89 19.31 7.34
N ASN A 352 9.25 20.38 8.06
CA ASN A 352 8.37 21.56 8.25
C ASN A 352 8.19 22.41 6.97
N LYS A 353 8.95 22.12 5.92
CA LYS A 353 8.79 22.70 4.59
C LYS A 353 7.99 21.81 3.63
N ILE A 354 7.46 20.69 4.12
CA ILE A 354 6.68 19.75 3.35
C ILE A 354 5.26 19.67 3.95
N HIS A 355 4.26 19.87 3.12
CA HIS A 355 2.86 19.73 3.48
C HIS A 355 2.25 18.59 2.65
N VAL A 356 1.91 17.48 3.31
CA VAL A 356 1.22 16.34 2.70
C VAL A 356 -0.26 16.43 3.03
N ILE A 357 -1.07 16.54 2.00
CA ILE A 357 -2.53 16.56 2.08
C ILE A 357 -3.02 15.18 1.65
N LYS A 358 -3.56 14.43 2.60
CA LYS A 358 -4.22 13.15 2.32
C LYS A 358 -5.62 13.43 1.83
N GLU A 359 -5.84 13.26 0.54
CA GLU A 359 -7.17 13.31 -0.07
C GLU A 359 -7.99 12.05 0.25
N ARG A 360 -9.21 11.96 -0.23
CA ARG A 360 -9.98 10.73 -0.17
C ARG A 360 -9.24 9.61 -0.91
N VAL A 361 -9.10 8.45 -0.26
CA VAL A 361 -8.43 7.29 -0.83
C VAL A 361 -9.46 6.35 -1.45
N GLY A 362 -9.36 6.13 -2.75
CA GLY A 362 -10.26 5.29 -3.52
C GLY A 362 -9.89 3.81 -3.52
N GLY A 363 -9.61 3.27 -2.32
CA GLY A 363 -9.10 1.93 -2.08
C GLY A 363 -7.60 1.91 -1.87
N GLY A 364 -7.13 1.07 -0.96
CA GLY A 364 -5.71 0.90 -0.67
C GLY A 364 -5.38 -0.54 -0.30
N TYR A 365 -6.16 -1.14 0.61
CA TYR A 365 -6.02 -2.54 1.03
C TYR A 365 -4.63 -2.90 1.55
N GLY A 366 -3.86 -1.88 1.99
CA GLY A 366 -2.48 -1.98 2.41
C GLY A 366 -1.46 -1.49 1.38
N SER A 367 -1.72 -1.51 0.08
CA SER A 367 -0.75 -1.10 -0.94
C SER A 367 -0.39 0.40 -0.88
N LYS A 368 -1.30 1.24 -0.41
CA LYS A 368 -1.05 2.67 -0.22
C LYS A 368 -0.45 3.01 1.17
N GLN A 369 0.07 2.02 1.89
CA GLN A 369 0.98 2.19 3.03
C GLN A 369 2.45 2.28 2.59
N ASP A 370 2.71 1.97 1.33
CA ASP A 370 4.01 2.06 0.71
C ASP A 370 4.23 3.42 0.07
N ILE A 371 5.49 3.84 -0.04
CA ILE A 371 5.90 4.99 -0.83
C ILE A 371 6.26 4.51 -2.23
N LEU A 372 5.40 4.81 -3.20
CA LEU A 372 5.50 4.27 -4.56
C LEU A 372 5.49 5.33 -5.66
N VAL A 373 4.91 6.50 -5.39
CA VAL A 373 4.78 7.56 -6.39
C VAL A 373 5.08 8.94 -5.81
N GLU A 374 4.94 9.09 -4.51
CA GLU A 374 4.95 10.38 -3.82
C GLU A 374 6.34 11.01 -3.78
N GLU A 375 7.37 10.22 -3.49
CA GLU A 375 8.74 10.69 -3.36
C GLU A 375 9.32 11.15 -4.70
N LEU A 376 9.00 10.43 -5.76
CA LEU A 376 9.43 10.78 -7.12
C LEU A 376 8.66 12.01 -7.63
N THR A 377 7.35 12.07 -7.42
CA THR A 377 6.53 13.22 -7.81
C THR A 377 6.94 14.47 -7.05
N GLY A 378 7.16 14.33 -5.73
CA GLY A 378 7.65 15.41 -4.87
C GLY A 378 9.02 15.92 -5.32
N TYR A 379 9.97 15.01 -5.58
CA TYR A 379 11.30 15.37 -6.06
C TYR A 379 11.24 16.07 -7.42
N ALA A 380 10.46 15.52 -8.37
CA ALA A 380 10.26 16.13 -9.68
C ALA A 380 9.71 17.56 -9.61
N ALA A 381 8.68 17.78 -8.77
CA ALA A 381 8.13 19.13 -8.54
C ALA A 381 9.14 20.05 -7.86
N TRP A 382 9.94 19.52 -6.91
CA TRP A 382 10.93 20.32 -6.19
C TRP A 382 12.06 20.81 -7.09
N ILE A 383 12.62 19.96 -7.96
CA ILE A 383 13.74 20.36 -8.85
C ILE A 383 13.29 21.24 -10.01
N THR A 384 12.12 20.95 -10.59
CA THR A 384 11.61 21.70 -11.77
C THR A 384 10.86 22.96 -11.41
N LYS A 385 10.42 23.11 -10.15
CA LYS A 385 9.50 24.17 -9.70
C LYS A 385 8.18 24.23 -10.49
N LYS A 386 7.81 23.11 -11.12
CA LYS A 386 6.56 22.95 -11.85
C LYS A 386 5.55 22.21 -10.98
N PRO A 387 4.23 22.46 -11.14
CA PRO A 387 3.21 21.55 -10.62
C PRO A 387 3.28 20.24 -11.39
N VAL A 388 3.56 19.13 -10.70
CA VAL A 388 3.78 17.81 -11.32
C VAL A 388 2.72 16.82 -10.84
N TYR A 389 2.16 16.10 -11.77
CA TYR A 389 1.18 15.06 -11.55
C TYR A 389 1.69 13.71 -12.05
N TYR A 390 1.51 12.67 -11.24
CA TYR A 390 1.79 11.30 -11.60
C TYR A 390 0.69 10.36 -11.12
N ARG A 391 0.28 9.47 -12.01
CA ARG A 391 -0.65 8.38 -11.72
C ARG A 391 -0.19 7.13 -12.44
N ASN A 392 -0.18 6.01 -11.75
CA ASN A 392 0.02 4.71 -12.40
C ASN A 392 -1.14 4.40 -13.35
N THR A 393 -0.82 3.89 -14.51
CA THR A 393 -1.79 3.21 -15.37
C THR A 393 -2.28 1.93 -14.70
N ARG A 394 -3.39 1.37 -15.15
CA ARG A 394 -3.87 0.08 -14.62
C ARG A 394 -2.86 -1.06 -14.84
N ALA A 395 -2.11 -1.03 -15.93
CA ALA A 395 -1.04 -1.98 -16.20
C ALA A 395 0.10 -1.84 -15.18
N GLU A 396 0.54 -0.61 -14.90
CA GLU A 396 1.58 -0.34 -13.91
C GLU A 396 1.17 -0.75 -12.50
N GLU A 397 -0.12 -0.67 -12.14
CA GLU A 397 -0.60 -1.20 -10.86
C GLU A 397 -0.29 -2.70 -10.70
N PHE A 398 -0.22 -3.47 -11.79
CA PHE A 398 0.07 -4.91 -11.74
C PHE A 398 1.55 -5.25 -11.69
N TYR A 399 2.42 -4.51 -12.39
CA TYR A 399 3.82 -4.89 -12.50
C TYR A 399 4.81 -3.95 -11.81
N ALA A 400 4.36 -2.79 -11.36
CA ALA A 400 5.23 -1.76 -10.76
C ALA A 400 4.96 -1.48 -9.28
N ASN A 401 3.96 -2.11 -8.70
CA ASN A 401 3.55 -1.94 -7.31
C ASN A 401 3.80 -3.19 -6.47
N SER A 402 3.74 -2.98 -5.15
CA SER A 402 3.74 -4.08 -4.19
C SER A 402 2.49 -4.93 -4.31
N THR A 403 2.64 -6.23 -4.02
CA THR A 403 1.55 -7.20 -3.98
C THR A 403 1.38 -7.74 -2.55
N ARG A 404 0.33 -8.51 -2.31
CA ARG A 404 0.27 -9.35 -1.12
C ARG A 404 1.36 -10.40 -1.20
N HIS A 405 2.04 -10.64 -0.07
CA HIS A 405 3.08 -11.65 0.03
C HIS A 405 2.50 -13.05 -0.21
N PRO A 406 2.95 -13.80 -1.19
CA PRO A 406 2.66 -15.22 -1.26
C PRO A 406 3.38 -15.92 -0.12
N MET A 407 2.68 -16.81 0.58
CA MET A 407 3.18 -17.47 1.80
C MET A 407 2.95 -18.97 1.71
N ARG A 408 3.92 -19.73 2.21
CA ARG A 408 3.77 -21.12 2.59
C ARG A 408 3.69 -21.17 4.11
N VAL A 409 2.58 -21.68 4.63
CA VAL A 409 2.30 -21.76 6.06
C VAL A 409 2.16 -23.23 6.44
N HIS A 410 3.12 -23.74 7.21
CA HIS A 410 3.06 -25.07 7.78
C HIS A 410 2.54 -24.98 9.20
N VAL A 411 1.51 -25.73 9.50
CA VAL A 411 0.86 -25.76 10.81
C VAL A 411 0.85 -27.18 11.34
N LYS A 412 1.31 -27.35 12.59
CA LYS A 412 1.22 -28.60 13.34
C LYS A 412 0.50 -28.31 14.67
N MET A 413 -0.61 -29.01 14.91
CA MET A 413 -1.44 -28.82 16.08
C MET A 413 -1.71 -30.17 16.76
N GLY A 414 -1.46 -30.23 18.06
CA GLY A 414 -1.83 -31.36 18.94
C GLY A 414 -3.05 -31.03 19.74
N GLY A 415 -3.95 -31.99 19.91
CA GLY A 415 -5.18 -31.85 20.70
C GLY A 415 -5.61 -33.11 21.39
N LYS A 416 -6.35 -32.94 22.49
CA LYS A 416 -7.00 -34.04 23.27
C LYS A 416 -8.41 -34.27 22.75
N LYS A 417 -8.99 -35.45 23.11
CA LYS A 417 -10.36 -35.83 22.73
C LYS A 417 -11.43 -34.90 23.31
N ASP A 418 -11.12 -34.19 24.38
CA ASP A 418 -12.01 -33.21 25.01
C ASP A 418 -11.99 -31.82 24.33
N GLY A 419 -11.18 -31.67 23.28
CA GLY A 419 -11.03 -30.43 22.54
C GLY A 419 -9.90 -29.51 23.04
N THR A 420 -9.18 -29.89 24.09
CA THR A 420 -8.03 -29.14 24.60
C THR A 420 -6.88 -29.16 23.56
N ILE A 421 -6.38 -28.01 23.17
CA ILE A 421 -5.19 -27.91 22.29
C ILE A 421 -3.95 -27.95 23.18
N THR A 422 -3.07 -28.94 22.93
CA THR A 422 -1.86 -29.18 23.76
C THR A 422 -0.61 -28.54 23.20
N ALA A 423 -0.52 -28.41 21.88
CA ALA A 423 0.59 -27.75 21.21
C ALA A 423 0.14 -27.10 19.90
N LEU A 424 0.76 -25.98 19.55
CA LEU A 424 0.58 -25.28 18.26
C LEU A 424 1.93 -24.80 17.73
N PHE A 425 2.34 -25.32 16.58
CA PHE A 425 3.51 -24.85 15.84
C PHE A 425 3.10 -24.26 14.50
N MET A 426 3.72 -23.15 14.13
CA MET A 426 3.48 -22.47 12.87
C MET A 426 4.80 -22.03 12.23
N GLU A 427 5.13 -22.59 11.06
CA GLU A 427 6.22 -22.12 10.24
C GLU A 427 5.65 -21.27 9.10
N VAL A 428 6.20 -20.08 8.90
CA VAL A 428 5.81 -19.16 7.83
C VAL A 428 6.99 -18.85 6.95
N CYS A 429 6.87 -19.17 5.68
CA CYS A 429 7.83 -18.84 4.65
C CYS A 429 7.17 -17.90 3.65
N ALA A 430 7.64 -16.66 3.54
CA ALA A 430 7.03 -15.64 2.70
C ALA A 430 8.00 -15.15 1.62
N ASN A 431 7.45 -14.74 0.47
CA ASN A 431 8.18 -14.04 -0.57
C ASN A 431 7.84 -12.54 -0.50
N THR A 432 8.83 -11.68 -0.28
CA THR A 432 8.64 -10.22 -0.26
C THR A 432 8.92 -9.56 -1.61
N GLY A 433 9.47 -10.32 -2.56
CA GLY A 433 9.95 -9.77 -3.83
C GLY A 433 11.30 -9.07 -3.69
N PRO A 434 11.68 -8.24 -4.68
CA PRO A 434 13.05 -7.72 -4.78
C PRO A 434 13.39 -6.61 -3.76
N TYR A 435 12.40 -6.07 -3.07
CA TYR A 435 12.57 -5.04 -2.04
C TYR A 435 11.87 -5.47 -0.76
N GLY A 436 12.52 -5.20 0.38
CA GLY A 436 12.05 -5.71 1.67
C GLY A 436 10.68 -5.21 2.12
N ASN A 437 10.31 -3.98 1.77
CA ASN A 437 8.98 -3.46 2.04
C ASN A 437 8.46 -3.84 3.46
N HIS A 438 7.25 -4.39 3.59
CA HIS A 438 6.68 -4.92 4.83
C HIS A 438 7.14 -6.36 5.15
N CYS A 439 8.40 -6.71 4.83
CA CYS A 439 8.93 -8.07 4.92
C CYS A 439 8.71 -8.75 6.28
N LEU A 440 8.88 -8.03 7.39
CA LEU A 440 8.64 -8.58 8.72
C LEU A 440 7.18 -8.38 9.17
N THR A 441 6.63 -7.18 8.98
CA THR A 441 5.34 -6.78 9.57
C THR A 441 4.19 -7.66 9.11
N VAL A 442 4.07 -7.91 7.81
CA VAL A 442 2.95 -8.68 7.25
C VAL A 442 3.04 -10.17 7.61
N PRO A 443 4.16 -10.88 7.37
CA PRO A 443 4.26 -12.28 7.79
C PRO A 443 4.20 -12.47 9.31
N MET A 444 4.77 -11.54 10.11
CA MET A 444 4.70 -11.61 11.56
C MET A 444 3.25 -11.49 12.07
N ASN A 445 2.41 -10.71 11.41
CA ASN A 445 0.99 -10.62 11.75
C ASN A 445 0.26 -11.96 11.58
N SER A 446 0.69 -12.84 10.69
CA SER A 446 0.13 -14.18 10.54
C SER A 446 0.34 -15.02 11.82
N CYS A 447 1.49 -14.87 12.49
CA CYS A 447 1.78 -15.53 13.76
C CYS A 447 1.14 -14.78 14.94
N SER A 448 1.48 -13.50 15.11
CA SER A 448 1.13 -12.71 16.31
C SER A 448 -0.36 -12.40 16.44
N LYS A 449 -1.15 -12.47 15.38
CA LYS A 449 -2.60 -12.24 15.40
C LYS A 449 -3.42 -13.54 15.39
N THR A 450 -2.88 -14.61 14.81
CA THR A 450 -3.61 -15.87 14.68
C THR A 450 -3.39 -16.77 15.89
N MET A 451 -2.14 -16.98 16.30
CA MET A 451 -1.82 -17.92 17.37
C MET A 451 -2.46 -17.57 18.73
N PRO A 452 -2.50 -16.29 19.16
CA PRO A 452 -3.14 -15.93 20.44
C PRO A 452 -4.67 -16.09 20.48
N LEU A 453 -5.32 -16.41 19.35
CA LEU A 453 -6.74 -16.77 19.35
C LEU A 453 -7.01 -18.11 20.03
N PHE A 454 -5.99 -18.94 20.16
CA PHE A 454 -6.08 -20.25 20.76
C PHE A 454 -5.50 -20.22 22.18
N LYS A 455 -6.22 -20.85 23.11
CA LYS A 455 -5.70 -21.08 24.47
C LYS A 455 -4.80 -22.32 24.43
N VAL A 456 -3.49 -22.10 24.38
CA VAL A 456 -2.47 -23.16 24.27
C VAL A 456 -1.28 -22.81 25.15
N ASP A 457 -0.82 -23.75 25.97
CA ASP A 457 0.32 -23.52 26.86
C ASP A 457 1.68 -23.75 26.18
N ASN A 458 1.69 -24.52 25.08
CA ASN A 458 2.90 -24.83 24.31
C ASN A 458 2.71 -24.38 22.88
N MET A 459 3.28 -23.23 22.52
CA MET A 459 3.22 -22.74 21.14
C MET A 459 4.55 -22.16 20.70
N ALA A 460 4.89 -22.36 19.41
CA ALA A 460 6.09 -21.81 18.81
C ALA A 460 5.88 -21.46 17.34
N TYR A 461 6.66 -20.53 16.85
CA TYR A 461 6.69 -20.18 15.43
C TYR A 461 8.12 -20.01 14.92
N ASP A 462 8.33 -20.25 13.63
CA ASP A 462 9.53 -19.91 12.86
C ASP A 462 9.10 -19.18 11.59
N LEU A 463 9.64 -18.00 11.37
CA LEU A 463 9.28 -17.14 10.27
C LEU A 463 10.52 -16.75 9.48
N LYS A 464 10.47 -16.94 8.15
CA LYS A 464 11.50 -16.49 7.22
C LYS A 464 10.88 -15.82 6.00
N VAL A 465 11.50 -14.77 5.54
CA VAL A 465 11.05 -13.97 4.40
C VAL A 465 12.19 -13.85 3.39
N TYR A 466 11.89 -14.20 2.15
CA TYR A 466 12.84 -14.22 1.06
C TYR A 466 12.47 -13.20 0.00
#